data_107b327c038d505947646b66d6095423
#
_entry.id   107b327c038d505947646b66d6095423
#
_cell.length_a   1.000
_cell.length_b   1.000
_cell.length_c   1.000
_cell.angle_alpha   90.00
_cell.angle_beta   90.00
_cell.angle_gamma   90.00
#
_symmetry.space_group_name_H-M   'P 1'
#
loop_
_entity.id
_entity.type
_entity.pdbx_description
1 polymer ?
#
loop_
_entity_poly.entity_id
_entity_poly.type
_entity_poly.pdbx_seq_one_letter_code
_entity_poly.pdbx_strand_id
1 'polypeptide(L)'
;MIQFVAFGGALLWGKLAKWMGAKQSVILSLVVWSGVVIYAYFGLYGETRVTQFFILGIFIALVMGGSQAISRSLFAQMIPKGKEAEYYSFYEISERGTSWIGPLVFGLANQMFGSLRPALLSLIFFFVIGLILLPFVKVDKAIADVKAYDANRA
;
A
#
# COMPACT_ATOMS: atom_id res chain seq x y z
N MET A 1 -0.40 12.00 16.58
CA MET A 1 0.88 12.25 15.89
C MET A 1 1.01 11.45 14.59
N ILE A 2 0.82 10.14 14.57
CA ILE A 2 0.94 9.29 13.36
C ILE A 2 0.14 9.81 12.17
N GLN A 3 -1.09 10.28 12.37
CA GLN A 3 -1.94 10.79 11.30
C GLN A 3 -1.40 12.06 10.62
N PHE A 4 -0.77 12.97 11.38
CA PHE A 4 -0.12 14.16 10.80
C PHE A 4 1.08 13.77 9.93
N VAL A 5 1.85 12.79 10.38
CA VAL A 5 2.98 12.26 9.61
C VAL A 5 2.46 11.54 8.35
N ALA A 6 1.38 10.78 8.46
CA ALA A 6 0.73 10.11 7.33
C ALA A 6 0.18 11.11 6.30
N PHE A 7 -0.36 12.26 6.75
CA PHE A 7 -0.77 13.34 5.85
C PHE A 7 0.43 13.91 5.08
N GLY A 8 1.54 14.19 5.79
CA GLY A 8 2.80 14.58 5.14
C GLY A 8 3.28 13.54 4.13
N GLY A 9 3.15 12.26 4.47
CA GLY A 9 3.42 11.13 3.59
C GLY A 9 2.56 11.16 2.33
N ALA A 10 1.26 11.38 2.45
CA ALA A 10 0.35 11.46 1.30
C ALA A 10 0.74 12.58 0.32
N LEU A 11 1.14 13.75 0.83
CA LEU A 11 1.62 14.86 0.00
C LEU A 11 2.95 14.54 -0.70
N LEU A 12 3.89 13.94 0.01
CA LEU A 12 5.19 13.55 -0.52
C LEU A 12 5.04 12.50 -1.64
N TRP A 13 4.28 11.46 -1.37
CA TRP A 13 4.01 10.40 -2.34
C TRP A 13 3.17 10.91 -3.51
N GLY A 14 2.26 11.87 -3.29
CA GLY A 14 1.51 12.52 -4.36
C GLY A 14 2.42 13.29 -5.33
N LYS A 15 3.45 13.99 -4.83
CA LYS A 15 4.49 14.60 -5.67
C LYS A 15 5.31 13.55 -6.42
N LEU A 16 5.69 12.49 -5.74
CA LEU A 16 6.45 11.39 -6.33
C LEU A 16 5.68 10.72 -7.47
N ALA A 17 4.37 10.49 -7.27
CA ALA A 17 3.50 9.92 -8.29
C ALA A 17 3.34 10.81 -9.53
N LYS A 18 3.43 12.15 -9.39
CA LYS A 18 3.45 13.07 -10.52
C LYS A 18 4.75 12.99 -11.32
N TRP A 19 5.87 12.67 -10.66
CA TRP A 19 7.19 12.62 -11.28
C TRP A 19 7.47 11.27 -11.96
N MET A 20 7.21 10.16 -11.27
CA MET A 20 7.56 8.82 -11.77
C MET A 20 6.33 7.99 -12.23
N GLY A 21 5.13 8.54 -12.07
CA GLY A 21 3.89 7.84 -12.39
C GLY A 21 3.29 7.07 -11.20
N ALA A 22 1.96 6.96 -11.20
CA ALA A 22 1.24 6.37 -10.08
C ALA A 22 1.57 4.87 -9.88
N LYS A 23 1.65 4.08 -10.97
CA LYS A 23 1.98 2.65 -10.90
C LYS A 23 3.37 2.41 -10.28
N GLN A 24 4.39 3.15 -10.72
CA GLN A 24 5.75 3.01 -10.20
C GLN A 24 5.84 3.43 -8.74
N SER A 25 5.08 4.45 -8.34
CA SER A 25 5.01 4.90 -6.96
C SER A 25 4.37 3.84 -6.04
N VAL A 26 3.33 3.12 -6.52
CA VAL A 26 2.77 1.99 -5.76
C VAL A 26 3.79 0.86 -5.61
N ILE A 27 4.53 0.51 -6.68
CA ILE A 27 5.61 -0.49 -6.62
C ILE A 27 6.67 -0.07 -5.59
N LEU A 28 7.11 1.19 -5.64
CA LEU A 28 8.06 1.71 -4.68
C LEU A 28 7.54 1.63 -3.24
N SER A 29 6.27 1.94 -3.01
CA SER A 29 5.67 1.81 -1.67
C SER A 29 5.72 0.38 -1.14
N LEU A 30 5.47 -0.63 -1.99
CA LEU A 30 5.56 -2.05 -1.61
C LEU A 30 7.01 -2.46 -1.28
N VAL A 31 7.99 -1.94 -2.02
CA VAL A 31 9.42 -2.16 -1.73
C VAL A 31 9.78 -1.55 -0.37
N VAL A 32 9.35 -0.32 -0.12
CA VAL A 32 9.61 0.34 1.18
C VAL A 32 8.91 -0.40 2.32
N TRP A 33 7.66 -0.86 2.15
CA TRP A 33 6.96 -1.70 3.11
C TRP A 33 7.73 -2.99 3.41
N SER A 34 8.25 -3.67 2.38
CA SER A 34 9.07 -4.86 2.56
C SER A 34 10.33 -4.56 3.35
N GLY A 35 11.00 -3.44 3.06
CA GLY A 35 12.17 -2.97 3.82
C GLY A 35 11.85 -2.65 5.29
N VAL A 36 10.71 -2.01 5.55
CA VAL A 36 10.24 -1.73 6.91
C VAL A 36 10.04 -3.00 7.72
N VAL A 37 9.42 -4.02 7.13
CA VAL A 37 9.18 -5.31 7.82
C VAL A 37 10.50 -6.05 8.06
N ILE A 38 11.41 -6.07 7.09
CA ILE A 38 12.75 -6.66 7.24
C ILE A 38 13.51 -5.94 8.36
N TYR A 39 13.51 -4.62 8.36
CA TYR A 39 14.14 -3.84 9.42
C TYR A 39 13.51 -4.10 10.80
N ALA A 40 12.18 -4.20 10.88
CA ALA A 40 11.48 -4.53 12.13
C ALA A 40 11.90 -5.91 12.68
N TYR A 41 12.19 -6.86 11.79
CA TYR A 41 12.66 -8.19 12.19
C TYR A 41 14.11 -8.20 12.68
N PHE A 42 15.02 -7.56 11.93
CA PHE A 42 16.48 -7.64 12.18
C PHE A 42 17.02 -6.46 13.01
N GLY A 43 16.40 -5.30 12.98
CA GLY A 43 16.97 -4.05 13.46
C GLY A 43 16.65 -3.67 14.90
N LEU A 44 15.58 -4.20 15.50
CA LEU A 44 15.13 -3.79 16.84
C LEU A 44 15.88 -4.53 17.96
N TYR A 45 17.18 -4.24 18.11
CA TYR A 45 18.03 -4.82 19.15
C TYR A 45 18.77 -3.73 19.94
N GLY A 46 19.19 -4.08 21.17
CA GLY A 46 20.06 -3.25 22.01
C GLY A 46 19.31 -2.17 22.81
N GLU A 47 20.08 -1.27 23.41
CA GLU A 47 19.57 -0.20 24.30
C GLU A 47 18.78 0.88 23.54
N THR A 48 19.06 1.08 22.26
CA THR A 48 18.41 2.07 21.40
C THR A 48 17.10 1.57 20.74
N ARG A 49 16.64 0.36 21.07
CA ARG A 49 15.44 -0.26 20.49
C ARG A 49 14.18 0.63 20.52
N VAL A 50 14.01 1.42 21.58
CA VAL A 50 12.86 2.32 21.73
C VAL A 50 12.92 3.45 20.71
N THR A 51 14.08 4.10 20.56
CA THR A 51 14.29 5.14 19.56
C THR A 51 14.13 4.61 18.15
N GLN A 52 14.68 3.43 17.87
CA GLN A 52 14.54 2.76 16.57
C GLN A 52 13.08 2.44 16.27
N PHE A 53 12.29 2.02 17.26
CA PHE A 53 10.85 1.79 17.12
C PHE A 53 10.08 3.06 16.77
N PHE A 54 10.40 4.20 17.39
CA PHE A 54 9.79 5.49 17.05
C PHE A 54 10.13 5.93 15.62
N ILE A 55 11.40 5.80 15.23
CA ILE A 55 11.85 6.11 13.85
C ILE A 55 11.11 5.23 12.86
N LEU A 56 11.03 3.92 13.12
CA LEU A 56 10.28 2.98 12.28
C LEU A 56 8.80 3.37 12.19
N GLY A 57 8.18 3.78 13.31
CA GLY A 57 6.81 4.26 13.35
C GLY A 57 6.56 5.48 12.45
N ILE A 58 7.51 6.40 12.38
CA ILE A 58 7.46 7.55 11.45
C ILE A 58 7.51 7.08 10.00
N PHE A 59 8.42 6.17 9.65
CA PHE A 59 8.50 5.61 8.30
C PHE A 59 7.23 4.85 7.92
N ILE A 60 6.68 4.03 8.82
CA ILE A 60 5.40 3.34 8.62
C ILE A 60 4.30 4.36 8.32
N ALA A 61 4.18 5.42 9.12
CA ALA A 61 3.15 6.43 8.93
C ALA A 61 3.27 7.16 7.58
N LEU A 62 4.49 7.53 7.17
CA LEU A 62 4.76 8.16 5.88
C LEU A 62 4.35 7.28 4.70
N VAL A 63 4.72 5.99 4.75
CA VAL A 63 4.42 5.07 3.66
C VAL A 63 2.95 4.69 3.65
N MET A 64 2.32 4.49 4.81
CA MET A 64 0.91 4.13 4.95
C MET A 64 -0.01 5.20 4.34
N GLY A 65 0.19 6.47 4.71
CA GLY A 65 -0.59 7.57 4.16
C GLY A 65 -0.41 7.72 2.65
N GLY A 66 0.83 7.59 2.18
CA GLY A 66 1.17 7.71 0.77
C GLY A 66 0.65 6.56 -0.09
N SER A 67 0.87 5.32 0.33
CA SER A 67 0.44 4.13 -0.43
C SER A 67 -1.07 4.09 -0.62
N GLN A 68 -1.85 4.40 0.42
CA GLN A 68 -3.31 4.46 0.33
C GLN A 68 -3.79 5.56 -0.62
N ALA A 69 -3.22 6.77 -0.50
CA ALA A 69 -3.60 7.89 -1.36
C ALA A 69 -3.30 7.61 -2.84
N ILE A 70 -2.14 7.02 -3.14
CA ILE A 70 -1.76 6.72 -4.53
C ILE A 70 -2.58 5.56 -5.10
N SER A 71 -2.82 4.51 -4.33
CA SER A 71 -3.63 3.36 -4.79
C SER A 71 -5.04 3.79 -5.15
N ARG A 72 -5.68 4.64 -4.32
CA ARG A 72 -6.99 5.21 -4.63
C ARG A 72 -6.95 6.15 -5.84
N SER A 73 -5.92 6.98 -5.95
CA SER A 73 -5.74 7.87 -7.11
C SER A 73 -5.51 7.11 -8.41
N LEU A 74 -4.73 6.01 -8.36
CA LEU A 74 -4.50 5.14 -9.50
C LEU A 74 -5.80 4.46 -9.94
N PHE A 75 -6.58 3.94 -9.00
CA PHE A 75 -7.87 3.33 -9.29
C PHE A 75 -8.85 4.33 -9.89
N ALA A 76 -8.93 5.55 -9.34
CA ALA A 76 -9.79 6.63 -9.86
C ALA A 76 -9.53 6.95 -11.34
N GLN A 77 -8.28 6.87 -11.81
CA GLN A 77 -7.93 7.12 -13.20
C GLN A 77 -8.43 6.05 -14.18
N MET A 78 -8.81 4.88 -13.66
CA MET A 78 -9.33 3.74 -14.43
C MET A 78 -10.86 3.64 -14.38
N ILE A 79 -11.55 4.66 -13.84
CA ILE A 79 -13.01 4.67 -13.71
C ILE A 79 -13.62 5.59 -14.77
N PRO A 80 -14.59 5.11 -15.59
CA PRO A 80 -15.35 5.95 -16.52
C PRO A 80 -16.19 6.98 -15.78
N LYS A 81 -16.33 8.18 -16.36
CA LYS A 81 -17.17 9.24 -15.82
C LYS A 81 -18.63 8.80 -15.67
N GLY A 82 -19.22 9.12 -14.53
CA GLY A 82 -20.60 8.75 -14.17
C GLY A 82 -20.79 7.33 -13.66
N LYS A 83 -19.70 6.54 -13.52
CA LYS A 83 -19.72 5.20 -12.92
C LYS A 83 -18.90 5.10 -11.63
N GLU A 84 -18.51 6.23 -11.06
CA GLU A 84 -17.65 6.27 -9.89
C GLU A 84 -18.22 5.50 -8.71
N ALA A 85 -19.52 5.64 -8.43
CA ALA A 85 -20.17 4.97 -7.31
C ALA A 85 -20.15 3.43 -7.45
N GLU A 86 -20.38 2.92 -8.67
CA GLU A 86 -20.36 1.48 -8.95
C GLU A 86 -18.97 0.90 -8.74
N TYR A 87 -17.95 1.50 -9.35
CA TYR A 87 -16.58 1.00 -9.27
C TYR A 87 -15.98 1.14 -7.87
N TYR A 88 -16.24 2.24 -7.17
CA TYR A 88 -15.80 2.40 -5.79
C TYR A 88 -16.50 1.43 -4.84
N SER A 89 -17.74 1.02 -5.10
CA SER A 89 -18.39 -0.03 -4.32
C SER A 89 -17.64 -1.37 -4.43
N PHE A 90 -17.22 -1.76 -5.63
CA PHE A 90 -16.38 -2.96 -5.82
C PHE A 90 -15.02 -2.82 -5.13
N TYR A 91 -14.39 -1.64 -5.22
CA TYR A 91 -13.14 -1.37 -4.52
C TYR A 91 -13.28 -1.54 -3.00
N GLU A 92 -14.30 -0.94 -2.40
CA GLU A 92 -14.57 -1.04 -0.95
C GLU A 92 -14.90 -2.47 -0.51
N ILE A 93 -15.67 -3.21 -1.30
CA ILE A 93 -15.96 -4.63 -1.02
C ILE A 93 -14.67 -5.45 -1.04
N SER A 94 -13.80 -5.23 -2.02
CA SER A 94 -12.51 -5.90 -2.13
C SER A 94 -11.58 -5.53 -0.96
N GLU A 95 -11.47 -4.24 -0.62
CA GLU A 95 -10.63 -3.75 0.48
C GLU A 95 -11.12 -4.32 1.83
N ARG A 96 -12.41 -4.22 2.11
CA ARG A 96 -12.99 -4.73 3.36
C ARG A 96 -13.02 -6.25 3.42
N GLY A 97 -13.30 -6.91 2.30
CA GLY A 97 -13.32 -8.37 2.20
C GLY A 97 -11.97 -9.02 2.46
N THR A 98 -10.87 -8.33 2.16
CA THR A 98 -9.51 -8.84 2.33
C THR A 98 -8.80 -8.31 3.58
N SER A 99 -9.33 -7.26 4.23
CA SER A 99 -8.66 -6.58 5.36
C SER A 99 -8.40 -7.47 6.58
N TRP A 100 -9.18 -8.53 6.77
CA TRP A 100 -9.02 -9.48 7.88
C TRP A 100 -7.91 -10.52 7.65
N ILE A 101 -7.49 -10.73 6.39
CA ILE A 101 -6.51 -11.77 6.04
C ILE A 101 -5.15 -11.46 6.64
N GLY A 102 -4.69 -10.21 6.60
CA GLY A 102 -3.44 -9.77 7.19
C GLY A 102 -3.36 -10.07 8.69
N PRO A 103 -4.30 -9.55 9.50
CA PRO A 103 -4.38 -9.86 10.94
C PRO A 103 -4.51 -11.35 11.24
N LEU A 104 -5.24 -12.11 10.44
CA LEU A 104 -5.36 -13.56 10.62
C LEU A 104 -4.01 -14.26 10.43
N VAL A 105 -3.33 -14.01 9.32
CA VAL A 105 -2.01 -14.62 9.04
C VAL A 105 -0.99 -14.22 10.09
N PHE A 106 -0.98 -12.95 10.50
CA PHE A 106 -0.14 -12.47 11.59
C PHE A 106 -0.45 -13.19 12.92
N GLY A 107 -1.72 -13.34 13.28
CA GLY A 107 -2.14 -14.03 14.50
C GLY A 107 -1.77 -15.49 14.50
N LEU A 108 -2.01 -16.21 13.40
CA LEU A 108 -1.62 -17.61 13.24
C LEU A 108 -0.09 -17.79 13.32
N ALA A 109 0.66 -16.95 12.63
CA ALA A 109 2.12 -16.99 12.69
C ALA A 109 2.64 -16.72 14.12
N ASN A 110 2.03 -15.77 14.85
CA ASN A 110 2.40 -15.52 16.23
C ASN A 110 2.10 -16.71 17.16
N GLN A 111 0.98 -17.41 16.95
CA GLN A 111 0.67 -18.63 17.70
C GLN A 111 1.62 -19.78 17.39
N MET A 112 1.99 -19.95 16.11
CA MET A 112 2.89 -21.04 15.69
C MET A 112 4.33 -20.83 16.16
N PHE A 113 4.84 -19.60 16.09
CA PHE A 113 6.23 -19.29 16.39
C PHE A 113 6.45 -18.77 17.83
N GLY A 114 5.39 -18.46 18.57
CA GLY A 114 5.45 -17.92 19.93
C GLY A 114 6.18 -16.56 20.04
N SER A 115 6.32 -15.84 18.90
CA SER A 115 7.05 -14.57 18.84
C SER A 115 6.46 -13.63 17.81
N LEU A 116 6.40 -12.34 18.17
CA LEU A 116 5.91 -11.28 17.28
C LEU A 116 6.82 -11.04 16.06
N ARG A 117 8.11 -11.34 16.16
CA ARG A 117 9.08 -11.08 15.08
C ARG A 117 8.83 -11.94 13.84
N PRO A 118 8.76 -13.29 13.95
CA PRO A 118 8.40 -14.13 12.80
C PRO A 118 7.00 -13.82 12.27
N ALA A 119 6.06 -13.42 13.16
CA ALA A 119 4.73 -13.02 12.74
C ALA A 119 4.77 -11.77 11.84
N LEU A 120 5.65 -10.79 12.11
CA LEU A 120 5.87 -9.65 11.23
C LEU A 120 6.36 -10.07 9.84
N LEU A 121 7.27 -11.05 9.78
CA LEU A 121 7.77 -11.55 8.50
C LEU A 121 6.67 -12.19 7.63
N SER A 122 5.63 -12.75 8.24
CA SER A 122 4.51 -13.31 7.46
C SER A 122 3.81 -12.28 6.57
N LEU A 123 3.87 -10.98 6.94
CA LEU A 123 3.31 -9.89 6.15
C LEU A 123 4.10 -9.63 4.85
N ILE A 124 5.37 -9.98 4.80
CA ILE A 124 6.20 -9.85 3.58
C ILE A 124 5.58 -10.62 2.42
N PHE A 125 4.95 -11.76 2.70
CA PHE A 125 4.30 -12.58 1.68
C PHE A 125 3.28 -11.76 0.85
N PHE A 126 2.48 -10.92 1.50
CA PHE A 126 1.51 -10.07 0.81
C PHE A 126 2.18 -8.99 -0.03
N PHE A 127 3.26 -8.38 0.46
CA PHE A 127 3.99 -7.37 -0.30
C PHE A 127 4.69 -7.97 -1.52
N VAL A 128 5.27 -9.16 -1.38
CA VAL A 128 5.90 -9.88 -2.49
C VAL A 128 4.87 -10.27 -3.55
N ILE A 129 3.70 -10.79 -3.15
CA ILE A 129 2.61 -11.08 -4.08
C ILE A 129 2.19 -9.80 -4.81
N GLY A 130 2.00 -8.69 -4.08
CA GLY A 130 1.68 -7.40 -4.68
C GLY A 130 2.73 -6.93 -5.69
N LEU A 131 4.02 -7.08 -5.36
CA LEU A 131 5.14 -6.74 -6.27
C LEU A 131 5.17 -7.62 -7.52
N ILE A 132 4.77 -8.89 -7.42
CA ILE A 132 4.71 -9.80 -8.57
C ILE A 132 3.49 -9.49 -9.43
N LEU A 133 2.32 -9.25 -8.83
CA LEU A 133 1.06 -9.06 -9.57
C LEU A 133 0.94 -7.68 -10.22
N LEU A 134 1.41 -6.62 -9.54
CA LEU A 134 1.23 -5.24 -10.00
C LEU A 134 1.86 -4.95 -11.38
N PRO A 135 3.04 -5.47 -11.76
CA PRO A 135 3.58 -5.31 -13.10
C PRO A 135 2.67 -5.82 -14.22
N PHE A 136 1.91 -6.90 -13.98
CA PHE A 136 0.98 -7.46 -14.97
C PHE A 136 -0.26 -6.61 -15.21
N VAL A 137 -0.58 -5.70 -14.30
CA VAL A 137 -1.71 -4.78 -14.47
C VAL A 137 -1.37 -3.75 -15.55
N LYS A 138 -2.12 -3.75 -16.65
CA LYS A 138 -1.95 -2.84 -17.81
C LYS A 138 -2.67 -1.52 -17.54
N VAL A 139 -2.15 -0.71 -16.63
CA VAL A 139 -2.76 0.56 -16.19
C VAL A 139 -2.95 1.52 -17.36
N ASP A 140 -1.92 1.69 -18.22
CA ASP A 140 -1.96 2.63 -19.34
C ASP A 140 -3.06 2.26 -20.34
N LYS A 141 -3.27 0.96 -20.57
CA LYS A 141 -4.35 0.47 -21.41
C LYS A 141 -5.71 0.79 -20.78
N ALA A 142 -5.89 0.50 -19.49
CA ALA A 142 -7.14 0.79 -18.79
C ALA A 142 -7.50 2.27 -18.83
N ILE A 143 -6.53 3.16 -18.63
CA ILE A 143 -6.72 4.63 -18.74
C ILE A 143 -7.08 5.05 -20.17
N ALA A 144 -6.45 4.45 -21.19
CA ALA A 144 -6.76 4.73 -22.60
C ALA A 144 -8.19 4.27 -22.96
N ASP A 145 -8.59 3.07 -22.52
CA ASP A 145 -9.94 2.53 -22.75
C ASP A 145 -11.02 3.41 -22.10
N VAL A 146 -10.76 3.92 -20.88
CA VAL A 146 -11.67 4.86 -20.20
C VAL A 146 -11.80 6.17 -20.96
N LYS A 147 -10.69 6.75 -21.43
CA LYS A 147 -10.73 7.98 -22.24
C LYS A 147 -11.50 7.81 -23.54
N ALA A 148 -11.33 6.66 -24.22
CA ALA A 148 -12.08 6.34 -25.44
C ALA A 148 -13.58 6.18 -25.15
N TYR A 149 -13.93 5.53 -24.05
CA TYR A 149 -15.33 5.36 -23.61
C TYR A 149 -15.99 6.71 -23.31
N ASP A 150 -15.31 7.58 -22.58
CA ASP A 150 -15.82 8.91 -22.21
C ASP A 150 -16.00 9.82 -23.45
N ALA A 151 -15.06 9.73 -24.42
CA ALA A 151 -15.15 10.49 -25.68
C ALA A 151 -16.34 10.07 -26.56
N ASN A 152 -16.72 8.78 -26.54
CA ASN A 152 -17.86 8.28 -27.31
C ASN A 152 -19.23 8.61 -26.67
N ARG A 153 -19.24 9.17 -25.46
CA ARG A 153 -20.48 9.56 -24.73
C ARG A 153 -20.67 11.06 -24.61
N ALA A 154 -19.68 11.84 -24.98
CA ALA A 154 -19.74 13.31 -25.02
C ALA A 154 -20.34 13.80 -26.34
#